data_cbf115aeca6b630e0407aa6373537301
#
_entry.id   cbf115aeca6b630e0407aa6373537301
#
_cell.length_a   1.000
_cell.length_b   1.000
_cell.length_c   1.000
_cell.angle_alpha   90.00
_cell.angle_beta   90.00
_cell.angle_gamma   90.00
#
_symmetry.space_group_name_H-M   'P 1'
#
loop_
_entity.id
_entity.type
_entity.pdbx_description
1 polymer ?
#
loop_
_entity_poly.entity_id
_entity_poly.type
_entity_poly.pdbx_seq_one_letter_code
_entity_poly.pdbx_strand_id
1 'polypeptide(L)'
;RKRIQHIDSLQHSYETLSKGMIASHFIAASKPYIPSTVEASKTYIQNAKSHYFKAINFQDSILQSSNFIIDKSIDYIFGMHTSETPSFQDYTSNIDAVYQAFLSTKPAYQLTSLNTLKDLLIKSQQEALAVYLTKTHTLPLAIQLNATELTASLQTFLQVAIGAKAPNFDIQDPLTSFKTSLYDLEGAS
;
A
#
# COMPACT_ATOMS: atom_id res chain seq x y z
N ARG A 1 24.31 -23.17 -5.06
CA ARG A 1 25.44 -22.39 -4.52
C ARG A 1 26.04 -21.47 -5.59
N LYS A 2 26.52 -22.00 -6.74
CA LYS A 2 27.16 -21.20 -7.82
C LYS A 2 26.28 -20.04 -8.34
N ARG A 3 24.94 -20.25 -8.53
CA ARG A 3 24.02 -19.21 -9.01
C ARG A 3 23.83 -18.09 -7.98
N ILE A 4 23.74 -18.41 -6.70
CA ILE A 4 23.62 -17.42 -5.60
C ILE A 4 24.86 -16.55 -5.53
N GLN A 5 26.06 -17.14 -5.56
CA GLN A 5 27.33 -16.41 -5.59
C GLN A 5 27.47 -15.52 -6.81
N HIS A 6 26.93 -15.95 -7.96
CA HIS A 6 26.94 -15.15 -9.18
C HIS A 6 26.04 -13.90 -9.07
N ILE A 7 24.84 -14.05 -8.50
CA ILE A 7 23.93 -12.91 -8.28
C ILE A 7 24.56 -11.90 -7.32
N ASP A 8 25.14 -12.36 -6.21
CA ASP A 8 25.79 -11.47 -5.23
C ASP A 8 27.01 -10.75 -5.84
N SER A 9 27.80 -11.45 -6.66
CA SER A 9 28.93 -10.86 -7.39
C SER A 9 28.47 -9.80 -8.41
N LEU A 10 27.40 -10.06 -9.15
CA LEU A 10 26.82 -9.09 -10.09
C LEU A 10 26.29 -7.86 -9.36
N GLN A 11 25.55 -8.05 -8.27
CA GLN A 11 25.04 -6.96 -7.45
C GLN A 11 26.17 -6.05 -6.98
N HIS A 12 27.24 -6.64 -6.41
CA HIS A 12 28.40 -5.90 -5.95
C HIS A 12 29.13 -5.16 -7.09
N SER A 13 29.21 -5.78 -8.26
CA SER A 13 29.81 -5.15 -9.45
C SER A 13 29.01 -3.91 -9.86
N TYR A 14 27.68 -4.00 -9.93
CA TYR A 14 26.82 -2.86 -10.28
C TYR A 14 26.85 -1.77 -9.21
N GLU A 15 26.85 -2.11 -7.93
CA GLU A 15 27.02 -1.15 -6.82
C GLU A 15 28.33 -0.37 -6.96
N THR A 16 29.42 -1.06 -7.32
CA THR A 16 30.73 -0.44 -7.50
C THR A 16 30.77 0.48 -8.72
N LEU A 17 30.30 0.00 -9.88
CA LEU A 17 30.31 0.74 -11.14
C LEU A 17 29.38 1.97 -11.11
N SER A 18 28.28 1.92 -10.36
CA SER A 18 27.32 3.02 -10.28
C SER A 18 27.63 4.04 -9.18
N LYS A 19 28.72 3.86 -8.43
CA LYS A 19 29.06 4.74 -7.30
C LYS A 19 29.10 6.21 -7.72
N GLY A 20 28.34 7.04 -7.00
CA GLY A 20 28.20 8.48 -7.29
C GLY A 20 27.23 8.82 -8.42
N MET A 21 26.57 7.85 -9.04
CA MET A 21 25.49 8.06 -10.01
C MET A 21 24.13 7.95 -9.34
N ILE A 22 23.10 8.58 -9.90
CA ILE A 22 21.69 8.42 -9.48
C ILE A 22 21.28 6.94 -9.48
N ALA A 23 21.75 6.16 -10.45
CA ALA A 23 21.49 4.73 -10.53
C ALA A 23 21.92 3.92 -9.30
N SER A 24 22.94 4.39 -8.56
CA SER A 24 23.42 3.68 -7.35
C SER A 24 22.35 3.54 -6.27
N HIS A 25 21.46 4.52 -6.14
CA HIS A 25 20.34 4.49 -5.17
C HIS A 25 19.37 3.35 -5.49
N PHE A 26 18.99 3.21 -6.76
CA PHE A 26 18.09 2.16 -7.23
C PHE A 26 18.71 0.77 -7.17
N ILE A 27 19.98 0.65 -7.54
CA ILE A 27 20.73 -0.62 -7.50
C ILE A 27 20.84 -1.11 -6.07
N ALA A 28 21.23 -0.24 -5.13
CA ALA A 28 21.33 -0.59 -3.71
C ALA A 28 19.96 -0.99 -3.14
N ALA A 29 18.90 -0.22 -3.45
CA ALA A 29 17.55 -0.47 -2.98
C ALA A 29 16.90 -1.71 -3.62
N SER A 30 17.41 -2.20 -4.75
CA SER A 30 16.91 -3.40 -5.45
C SER A 30 17.58 -4.69 -4.98
N LYS A 31 18.45 -4.63 -3.98
CA LYS A 31 19.21 -5.80 -3.50
C LYS A 31 18.24 -6.90 -3.01
N PRO A 32 18.28 -8.10 -3.64
CA PRO A 32 17.39 -9.18 -3.25
C PRO A 32 17.84 -9.84 -1.94
N TYR A 33 16.91 -10.52 -1.26
CA TYR A 33 17.28 -11.45 -0.19
C TYR A 33 18.07 -12.63 -0.78
N ILE A 34 19.26 -12.87 -0.27
CA ILE A 34 20.12 -13.99 -0.65
C ILE A 34 20.37 -14.85 0.59
N PRO A 35 19.85 -16.09 0.64
CA PRO A 35 20.07 -16.96 1.80
C PRO A 35 21.52 -17.45 1.84
N SER A 36 22.10 -17.57 3.03
CA SER A 36 23.44 -18.12 3.25
C SER A 36 23.55 -19.63 2.96
N THR A 37 22.41 -20.35 3.11
CA THR A 37 22.29 -21.78 2.85
C THR A 37 21.05 -22.04 1.99
N VAL A 38 20.93 -23.26 1.47
CA VAL A 38 19.73 -23.68 0.74
C VAL A 38 18.56 -23.77 1.72
N GLU A 39 17.49 -23.03 1.43
CA GLU A 39 16.27 -23.02 2.22
C GLU A 39 15.14 -23.76 1.48
N ALA A 40 14.20 -24.32 2.24
CA ALA A 40 12.94 -24.82 1.68
C ALA A 40 12.14 -23.62 1.12
N SER A 41 11.38 -23.84 0.06
CA SER A 41 10.65 -22.76 -0.66
C SER A 41 9.80 -21.89 0.27
N LYS A 42 9.06 -22.50 1.21
CA LYS A 42 8.25 -21.76 2.19
C LYS A 42 9.09 -20.86 3.10
N THR A 43 10.21 -21.39 3.61
CA THR A 43 11.14 -20.64 4.46
C THR A 43 11.78 -19.50 3.68
N TYR A 44 12.19 -19.76 2.43
CA TYR A 44 12.74 -18.74 1.55
C TYR A 44 11.76 -17.57 1.34
N ILE A 45 10.48 -17.85 1.04
CA ILE A 45 9.46 -16.83 0.83
C ILE A 45 9.25 -16.03 2.13
N GLN A 46 9.18 -16.67 3.29
CA GLN A 46 9.06 -16.00 4.58
C GLN A 46 10.25 -15.07 4.87
N ASN A 47 11.46 -15.55 4.61
CA ASN A 47 12.69 -14.78 4.80
C ASN A 47 12.79 -13.64 3.78
N ALA A 48 12.46 -13.88 2.51
CA ALA A 48 12.41 -12.85 1.48
C ALA A 48 11.41 -11.74 1.84
N LYS A 49 10.21 -12.12 2.31
CA LYS A 49 9.18 -11.19 2.80
C LYS A 49 9.70 -10.32 3.96
N SER A 50 10.32 -10.93 4.97
CA SER A 50 10.85 -10.20 6.15
C SER A 50 12.06 -9.32 5.84
N HIS A 51 12.73 -9.54 4.71
CA HIS A 51 13.90 -8.78 4.27
C HIS A 51 13.60 -7.78 3.15
N TYR A 52 12.36 -7.78 2.62
CA TYR A 52 12.01 -7.08 1.39
C TYR A 52 12.37 -5.59 1.41
N PHE A 53 12.07 -4.91 2.50
CA PHE A 53 12.33 -3.48 2.65
C PHE A 53 13.69 -3.15 3.26
N LYS A 54 14.48 -4.13 3.68
CA LYS A 54 15.75 -3.88 4.39
C LYS A 54 16.81 -3.11 3.58
N ALA A 55 16.82 -3.30 2.26
CA ALA A 55 17.73 -2.60 1.38
C ALA A 55 17.23 -1.20 0.96
N ILE A 56 15.96 -0.88 1.23
CA ILE A 56 15.34 0.38 0.80
C ILE A 56 15.50 1.43 1.89
N ASN A 57 16.26 2.48 1.59
CA ASN A 57 16.28 3.66 2.43
C ASN A 57 15.06 4.55 2.09
N PHE A 58 14.01 4.47 2.87
CA PHE A 58 12.79 5.25 2.68
C PHE A 58 12.99 6.76 2.85
N GLN A 59 14.10 7.22 3.43
CA GLN A 59 14.44 8.65 3.56
C GLN A 59 15.28 9.16 2.37
N ASP A 60 15.63 8.30 1.44
CA ASP A 60 16.41 8.68 0.25
C ASP A 60 15.57 9.56 -0.68
N SER A 61 15.96 10.81 -0.87
CA SER A 61 15.25 11.78 -1.68
C SER A 61 15.18 11.40 -3.17
N ILE A 62 16.18 10.68 -3.69
CA ILE A 62 16.18 10.18 -5.07
C ILE A 62 15.08 9.13 -5.25
N LEU A 63 15.00 8.17 -4.31
CA LEU A 63 13.95 7.15 -4.34
C LEU A 63 12.57 7.76 -4.13
N GLN A 64 12.45 8.73 -3.21
CA GLN A 64 11.18 9.44 -2.96
C GLN A 64 10.71 10.28 -4.16
N SER A 65 11.62 10.81 -4.97
CA SER A 65 11.30 11.61 -6.16
C SER A 65 10.92 10.76 -7.38
N SER A 66 10.89 9.45 -7.22
CA SER A 66 10.55 8.48 -8.26
C SER A 66 9.37 7.60 -7.80
N ASN A 67 8.85 6.79 -8.71
CA ASN A 67 7.82 5.79 -8.38
C ASN A 67 8.39 4.55 -7.66
N PHE A 68 9.71 4.44 -7.49
CA PHE A 68 10.36 3.21 -7.03
C PHE A 68 9.78 2.66 -5.73
N ILE A 69 9.61 3.51 -4.71
CA ILE A 69 9.06 3.09 -3.41
C ILE A 69 7.60 2.65 -3.55
N ILE A 70 6.82 3.33 -4.37
CA ILE A 70 5.42 2.99 -4.65
C ILE A 70 5.34 1.64 -5.38
N ASP A 71 6.13 1.45 -6.44
CA ASP A 71 6.16 0.20 -7.20
C ASP A 71 6.58 -0.97 -6.31
N LYS A 72 7.60 -0.79 -5.48
CA LYS A 72 8.04 -1.78 -4.48
C LYS A 72 6.96 -2.09 -3.44
N SER A 73 6.15 -1.09 -3.06
CA SER A 73 5.02 -1.31 -2.15
C SER A 73 3.92 -2.14 -2.79
N ILE A 74 3.59 -1.87 -4.05
CA ILE A 74 2.61 -2.66 -4.82
C ILE A 74 3.13 -4.10 -5.02
N ASP A 75 4.40 -4.27 -5.42
CA ASP A 75 5.04 -5.58 -5.55
C ASP A 75 4.96 -6.37 -4.23
N TYR A 76 5.16 -5.71 -3.09
CA TYR A 76 5.06 -6.35 -1.78
C TYR A 76 3.64 -6.77 -1.45
N ILE A 77 2.67 -5.87 -1.68
CA ILE A 77 1.25 -6.14 -1.36
C ILE A 77 0.77 -7.37 -2.14
N PHE A 78 1.08 -7.47 -3.43
CA PHE A 78 0.56 -8.52 -4.29
C PHE A 78 1.50 -9.71 -4.50
N GLY A 79 2.81 -9.56 -4.31
CA GLY A 79 3.82 -10.58 -4.60
C GLY A 79 4.32 -11.36 -3.39
N MET A 80 4.28 -10.79 -2.18
CA MET A 80 4.89 -11.42 -1.00
C MET A 80 3.87 -12.22 -0.18
N HIS A 81 3.41 -13.34 -0.76
CA HIS A 81 2.50 -14.27 -0.09
C HIS A 81 3.16 -15.65 0.10
N THR A 82 2.84 -16.30 1.22
CA THR A 82 3.26 -17.67 1.53
C THR A 82 2.22 -18.70 1.10
N SER A 83 1.01 -18.26 0.78
CA SER A 83 -0.09 -19.07 0.28
C SER A 83 -0.19 -18.95 -1.24
N GLU A 84 -0.54 -20.04 -1.93
CA GLU A 84 -0.85 -20.03 -3.36
C GLU A 84 -2.18 -19.31 -3.66
N THR A 85 -3.09 -19.28 -2.67
CA THR A 85 -4.36 -18.57 -2.74
C THR A 85 -4.44 -17.56 -1.58
N PRO A 86 -3.89 -16.34 -1.74
CA PRO A 86 -3.88 -15.35 -0.66
C PRO A 86 -5.31 -14.93 -0.30
N SER A 87 -5.59 -14.85 0.99
CA SER A 87 -6.83 -14.32 1.53
C SER A 87 -6.81 -12.79 1.60
N PHE A 88 -7.98 -12.17 1.81
CA PHE A 88 -8.06 -10.73 2.08
C PHE A 88 -7.15 -10.31 3.26
N GLN A 89 -7.08 -11.14 4.31
CA GLN A 89 -6.22 -10.90 5.47
C GLN A 89 -4.73 -10.91 5.11
N ASP A 90 -4.31 -11.72 4.15
CA ASP A 90 -2.91 -11.73 3.70
C ASP A 90 -2.53 -10.41 3.02
N TYR A 91 -3.42 -9.87 2.18
CA TYR A 91 -3.22 -8.57 1.53
C TYR A 91 -3.23 -7.41 2.54
N THR A 92 -4.18 -7.39 3.48
CA THR A 92 -4.25 -6.33 4.50
C THR A 92 -3.03 -6.36 5.41
N SER A 93 -2.54 -7.55 5.79
CA SER A 93 -1.29 -7.69 6.54
C SER A 93 -0.07 -7.14 5.77
N ASN A 94 -0.06 -7.29 4.44
CA ASN A 94 0.98 -6.70 3.61
C ASN A 94 0.86 -5.17 3.52
N ILE A 95 -0.36 -4.63 3.46
CA ILE A 95 -0.63 -3.18 3.53
C ILE A 95 -0.11 -2.61 4.85
N ASP A 96 -0.37 -3.29 5.97
CA ASP A 96 0.13 -2.87 7.29
C ASP A 96 1.66 -2.85 7.34
N ALA A 97 2.32 -3.86 6.76
CA ALA A 97 3.78 -3.91 6.69
C ALA A 97 4.35 -2.77 5.82
N VAL A 98 3.70 -2.43 4.71
CA VAL A 98 4.05 -1.26 3.88
C VAL A 98 3.90 0.02 4.70
N TYR A 99 2.78 0.20 5.40
CA TYR A 99 2.58 1.34 6.28
C TYR A 99 3.69 1.46 7.33
N GLN A 100 4.06 0.36 8.00
CA GLN A 100 5.16 0.35 8.96
C GLN A 100 6.49 0.79 8.34
N ALA A 101 6.79 0.39 7.11
CA ALA A 101 7.99 0.84 6.41
C ALA A 101 7.97 2.37 6.14
N PHE A 102 6.80 2.95 5.84
CA PHE A 102 6.64 4.39 5.65
C PHE A 102 6.78 5.22 6.93
N LEU A 103 6.64 4.63 8.14
CA LEU A 103 6.77 5.37 9.41
C LEU A 103 8.14 6.06 9.58
N SER A 104 9.17 5.60 8.88
CA SER A 104 10.49 6.23 8.87
C SER A 104 10.56 7.50 8.03
N THR A 105 9.53 7.81 7.23
CA THR A 105 9.49 8.97 6.33
C THR A 105 8.86 10.19 6.98
N LYS A 106 9.00 11.35 6.31
CA LYS A 106 8.29 12.57 6.73
C LYS A 106 6.77 12.37 6.59
N PRO A 107 5.95 12.84 7.55
CA PRO A 107 4.51 12.64 7.52
C PRO A 107 3.82 13.11 6.23
N ALA A 108 4.27 14.21 5.63
CA ALA A 108 3.72 14.69 4.36
C ALA A 108 3.98 13.72 3.20
N TYR A 109 5.19 13.16 3.10
CA TYR A 109 5.52 12.14 2.10
C TYR A 109 4.74 10.84 2.35
N GLN A 110 4.65 10.42 3.61
CA GLN A 110 3.86 9.27 4.02
C GLN A 110 2.40 9.39 3.56
N LEU A 111 1.76 10.54 3.84
CA LEU A 111 0.37 10.79 3.45
C LEU A 111 0.18 10.77 1.93
N THR A 112 1.07 11.45 1.17
CA THR A 112 1.04 11.44 -0.29
C THR A 112 1.20 10.04 -0.85
N SER A 113 2.14 9.26 -0.32
CA SER A 113 2.40 7.89 -0.78
C SER A 113 1.23 6.95 -0.50
N LEU A 114 0.62 7.02 0.69
CA LEU A 114 -0.57 6.23 1.03
C LEU A 114 -1.77 6.59 0.15
N ASN A 115 -1.96 7.88 -0.16
CA ASN A 115 -3.02 8.30 -1.08
C ASN A 115 -2.76 7.80 -2.51
N THR A 116 -1.51 7.84 -2.97
CA THR A 116 -1.12 7.28 -4.28
C THR A 116 -1.37 5.77 -4.34
N LEU A 117 -1.02 5.02 -3.29
CA LEU A 117 -1.30 3.60 -3.20
C LEU A 117 -2.81 3.32 -3.24
N LYS A 118 -3.64 4.09 -2.53
CA LYS A 118 -5.10 4.00 -2.60
C LYS A 118 -5.59 4.15 -4.04
N ASP A 119 -5.12 5.18 -4.75
CA ASP A 119 -5.54 5.44 -6.14
C ASP A 119 -5.12 4.31 -7.09
N LEU A 120 -3.94 3.72 -6.89
CA LEU A 120 -3.47 2.56 -7.65
C LEU A 120 -4.32 1.31 -7.36
N LEU A 121 -4.68 1.06 -6.10
CA LEU A 121 -5.56 -0.04 -5.72
C LEU A 121 -6.94 0.10 -6.38
N ILE A 122 -7.51 1.30 -6.41
CA ILE A 122 -8.79 1.56 -7.11
C ILE A 122 -8.65 1.28 -8.61
N LYS A 123 -7.60 1.83 -9.25
CA LYS A 123 -7.34 1.60 -10.68
C LYS A 123 -7.15 0.12 -11.02
N SER A 124 -6.63 -0.66 -10.11
CA SER A 124 -6.43 -2.11 -10.24
C SER A 124 -7.67 -2.92 -9.83
N GLN A 125 -8.83 -2.27 -9.64
CA GLN A 125 -10.09 -2.91 -9.23
C GLN A 125 -10.01 -3.64 -7.86
N GLN A 126 -9.11 -3.16 -7.00
CA GLN A 126 -8.91 -3.67 -5.63
C GLN A 126 -9.54 -2.72 -4.59
N GLU A 127 -10.80 -2.35 -4.81
CA GLU A 127 -11.48 -1.33 -4.01
C GLU A 127 -11.56 -1.69 -2.53
N ALA A 128 -11.80 -2.96 -2.20
CA ALA A 128 -11.84 -3.41 -0.80
C ALA A 128 -10.51 -3.17 -0.06
N LEU A 129 -9.37 -3.35 -0.75
CA LEU A 129 -8.04 -3.04 -0.19
C LEU A 129 -7.82 -1.54 -0.09
N ALA A 130 -8.31 -0.75 -1.05
CA ALA A 130 -8.26 0.71 -1.00
C ALA A 130 -9.09 1.25 0.19
N VAL A 131 -10.27 0.67 0.43
CA VAL A 131 -11.12 0.99 1.61
C VAL A 131 -10.37 0.66 2.91
N TYR A 132 -9.76 -0.52 3.00
CA TYR A 132 -8.97 -0.91 4.16
C TYR A 132 -7.83 0.08 4.42
N LEU A 133 -6.98 0.34 3.42
CA LEU A 133 -5.86 1.28 3.51
C LEU A 133 -6.34 2.68 3.94
N THR A 134 -7.45 3.13 3.38
CA THR A 134 -8.00 4.45 3.68
C THR A 134 -8.50 4.53 5.12
N LYS A 135 -9.31 3.58 5.56
CA LYS A 135 -9.89 3.57 6.92
C LYS A 135 -8.82 3.43 8.00
N THR A 136 -7.86 2.54 7.76
CA THR A 136 -6.91 2.13 8.82
C THR A 136 -5.72 3.08 8.93
N HIS A 137 -5.25 3.64 7.80
CA HIS A 137 -3.99 4.38 7.78
C HIS A 137 -4.11 5.78 7.20
N THR A 138 -4.69 5.94 5.99
CA THR A 138 -4.61 7.22 5.28
C THR A 138 -5.47 8.30 5.92
N LEU A 139 -6.73 8.00 6.23
CA LEU A 139 -7.65 8.96 6.83
C LEU A 139 -7.23 9.41 8.25
N PRO A 140 -6.83 8.51 9.17
CA PRO A 140 -6.30 8.94 10.47
C PRO A 140 -5.07 9.86 10.35
N LEU A 141 -4.16 9.56 9.43
CA LEU A 141 -2.99 10.40 9.20
C LEU A 141 -3.36 11.76 8.59
N ALA A 142 -4.32 11.81 7.64
CA ALA A 142 -4.80 13.05 7.05
C ALA A 142 -5.43 13.97 8.10
N ILE A 143 -6.21 13.42 9.02
CA ILE A 143 -6.79 14.15 10.17
C ILE A 143 -5.69 14.68 11.08
N GLN A 144 -4.73 13.83 11.46
CA GLN A 144 -3.61 14.19 12.32
C GLN A 144 -2.78 15.36 11.74
N LEU A 145 -2.63 15.40 10.42
CA LEU A 145 -1.87 16.43 9.71
C LEU A 145 -2.72 17.65 9.31
N ASN A 146 -3.99 17.70 9.70
CA ASN A 146 -4.94 18.76 9.34
C ASN A 146 -5.05 18.96 7.82
N ALA A 147 -4.94 17.89 7.02
CA ALA A 147 -5.08 17.91 5.57
C ALA A 147 -6.57 17.95 5.17
N THR A 148 -7.24 19.10 5.37
CA THR A 148 -8.70 19.23 5.34
C THR A 148 -9.33 18.77 4.02
N GLU A 149 -8.78 19.21 2.88
CA GLU A 149 -9.30 18.83 1.55
C GLU A 149 -9.17 17.33 1.30
N LEU A 150 -8.01 16.76 1.60
CA LEU A 150 -7.80 15.32 1.46
C LEU A 150 -8.70 14.53 2.42
N THR A 151 -8.84 14.98 3.65
CA THR A 151 -9.74 14.36 4.64
C THR A 151 -11.17 14.29 4.11
N ALA A 152 -11.71 15.40 3.59
CA ALA A 152 -13.05 15.43 2.99
C ALA A 152 -13.18 14.48 1.79
N SER A 153 -12.17 14.46 0.90
CA SER A 153 -12.13 13.55 -0.24
C SER A 153 -12.11 12.06 0.18
N LEU A 154 -11.30 11.71 1.19
CA LEU A 154 -11.23 10.34 1.71
C LEU A 154 -12.54 9.92 2.39
N GLN A 155 -13.18 10.80 3.11
CA GLN A 155 -14.49 10.55 3.72
C GLN A 155 -15.55 10.31 2.66
N THR A 156 -15.60 11.14 1.61
CA THR A 156 -16.52 10.96 0.47
C THR A 156 -16.26 9.61 -0.23
N PHE A 157 -14.99 9.27 -0.48
CA PHE A 157 -14.65 7.95 -1.04
C PHE A 157 -15.22 6.80 -0.19
N LEU A 158 -15.05 6.86 1.12
CA LEU A 158 -15.55 5.82 2.02
C LEU A 158 -17.08 5.73 2.09
N GLN A 159 -17.78 6.83 1.83
CA GLN A 159 -19.27 6.85 1.81
C GLN A 159 -19.84 6.19 0.57
N VAL A 160 -19.12 6.22 -0.55
CA VAL A 160 -19.60 5.67 -1.83
C VAL A 160 -18.95 4.34 -2.19
N ALA A 161 -17.99 3.87 -1.40
CA ALA A 161 -17.28 2.61 -1.64
C ALA A 161 -18.21 1.41 -1.53
N ILE A 162 -17.92 0.34 -2.27
CA ILE A 162 -18.66 -0.92 -2.25
C ILE A 162 -18.79 -1.44 -0.82
N GLY A 163 -20.01 -1.75 -0.39
CA GLY A 163 -20.33 -2.21 0.97
C GLY A 163 -20.43 -1.10 2.01
N ALA A 164 -20.31 0.17 1.63
CA ALA A 164 -20.65 1.28 2.50
C ALA A 164 -22.18 1.35 2.69
N LYS A 165 -22.61 1.75 3.89
CA LYS A 165 -24.02 2.04 4.10
C LYS A 165 -24.39 3.29 3.30
N ALA A 166 -25.42 3.22 2.46
CA ALA A 166 -25.89 4.36 1.69
C ALA A 166 -26.16 5.56 2.61
N PRO A 167 -25.79 6.80 2.22
CA PRO A 167 -26.14 7.97 2.99
C PRO A 167 -27.67 8.05 3.15
N ASN A 168 -28.12 8.41 4.35
CA ASN A 168 -29.55 8.68 4.54
C ASN A 168 -29.93 9.96 3.80
N PHE A 169 -31.04 9.94 3.09
CA PHE A 169 -31.60 11.12 2.46
C PHE A 169 -33.14 11.11 2.63
N ASP A 170 -33.69 12.30 2.79
CA ASP A 170 -35.13 12.48 2.92
C ASP A 170 -35.76 12.55 1.54
N ILE A 171 -36.80 11.76 1.36
CA ILE A 171 -37.68 11.79 0.19
C ILE A 171 -38.95 12.51 0.60
N GLN A 172 -39.31 13.59 -0.08
CA GLN A 172 -40.56 14.29 0.11
C GLN A 172 -41.43 14.09 -1.11
N ASP A 173 -42.62 13.53 -0.89
CA ASP A 173 -43.64 13.47 -1.93
C ASP A 173 -44.18 14.88 -2.19
N PRO A 174 -44.05 15.43 -3.40
CA PRO A 174 -44.52 16.77 -3.71
C PRO A 174 -46.05 16.93 -3.65
N LEU A 175 -46.83 15.84 -3.71
CA LEU A 175 -48.28 15.86 -3.71
C LEU A 175 -48.87 15.73 -2.32
N THR A 176 -48.25 14.92 -1.45
CA THR A 176 -48.84 14.60 -0.12
C THR A 176 -48.08 15.26 1.03
N SER A 177 -46.97 15.94 0.76
CA SER A 177 -46.04 16.47 1.77
C SER A 177 -45.48 15.40 2.74
N PHE A 178 -45.70 14.12 2.41
CA PHE A 178 -45.15 13.02 3.19
C PHE A 178 -43.65 13.00 3.10
N LYS A 179 -42.97 12.89 4.23
CA LYS A 179 -41.50 12.76 4.33
C LYS A 179 -41.16 11.37 4.85
N THR A 180 -40.27 10.70 4.15
CA THR A 180 -39.67 9.45 4.59
C THR A 180 -38.19 9.51 4.34
N SER A 181 -37.39 8.86 5.17
CA SER A 181 -35.95 8.74 4.92
C SER A 181 -35.66 7.38 4.29
N LEU A 182 -34.47 7.29 3.62
CA LEU A 182 -34.04 6.00 3.08
C LEU A 182 -33.97 4.92 4.19
N TYR A 183 -33.55 5.29 5.39
CA TYR A 183 -33.40 4.35 6.49
C TYR A 183 -34.75 3.89 7.10
N ASP A 184 -35.82 4.65 6.93
CA ASP A 184 -37.17 4.23 7.34
C ASP A 184 -37.70 3.10 6.44
N LEU A 185 -37.12 2.92 5.24
CA LEU A 185 -37.44 1.86 4.30
C LEU A 185 -36.61 0.59 4.51
N GLU A 186 -35.62 0.62 5.41
CA GLU A 186 -34.76 -0.51 5.72
C GLU A 186 -35.56 -1.61 6.42
N GLY A 187 -35.87 -2.72 5.70
CA GLY A 187 -36.66 -3.83 6.19
C GLY A 187 -38.12 -3.84 5.71
N ALA A 188 -38.53 -2.90 4.87
CA ALA A 188 -39.88 -2.87 4.25
C ALA A 188 -39.89 -3.64 2.90
N SER A 189 -39.48 -4.93 2.92
CA SER A 189 -39.55 -5.85 1.76
C SER A 189 -40.31 -7.12 2.10
#